data_646411f0c19c05e88565190652af736d
#
_entry.id   646411f0c19c05e88565190652af736d
#
_cell.length_a   1.000
_cell.length_b   1.000
_cell.length_c   1.000
_cell.angle_alpha   90.00
_cell.angle_beta   90.00
_cell.angle_gamma   90.00
#
_symmetry.space_group_name_H-M   'P 1'
#
loop_
_entity.id
_entity.type
_entity.pdbx_description
1 polymer ?
#
loop_
_entity_poly.entity_id
_entity_poly.type
_entity_poly.pdbx_seq_one_letter_code
_entity_poly.pdbx_strand_id
1 'polypeptide(L)'
;MNGTYDDFLCRLKEQRKQLGLSQEQMAQRVHKTQSNYSKVELGLQRLSYEELKYLSESGIDIYYIFTGYRGSGKYVDFFERKTYAEICSYLGIIYAVLSLGNNIEKKFSKVSEEMLYIPLIISKEKSINAFLTLRRISGYQQKVMADKIGGDVKKLRELEKDRCLPDSEILWKTYHEFGISPMYILKDKEGIIHEVDALLEISEKKCTEKILEIVSSLAEGNKE
;
A
#
# COMPACT_ATOMS: atom_id res chain seq x y z
N MET A 1 -3.99 14.85 -3.96
CA MET A 1 -2.56 15.09 -4.19
C MET A 1 -2.28 14.96 -5.66
N ASN A 2 -1.70 15.99 -6.29
CA ASN A 2 -1.23 15.89 -7.66
C ASN A 2 0.23 15.42 -7.64
N GLY A 3 0.47 14.17 -7.20
CA GLY A 3 1.80 13.58 -7.26
C GLY A 3 2.07 13.02 -8.66
N THR A 4 3.32 13.06 -9.08
CA THR A 4 3.82 12.37 -10.27
C THR A 4 4.57 11.10 -9.85
N TYR A 5 4.79 10.15 -10.75
CA TYR A 5 5.62 8.98 -10.45
C TYR A 5 7.06 9.37 -10.03
N ASP A 6 7.49 10.58 -10.39
CA ASP A 6 8.78 11.12 -9.95
C ASP A 6 8.85 11.30 -8.42
N ASP A 7 7.71 11.55 -7.74
CA ASP A 7 7.68 11.62 -6.27
C ASP A 7 8.03 10.26 -5.65
N PHE A 8 7.55 9.16 -6.25
CA PHE A 8 7.95 7.81 -5.84
C PHE A 8 9.47 7.61 -6.00
N LEU A 9 10.03 8.00 -7.14
CA LEU A 9 11.46 7.89 -7.42
C LEU A 9 12.31 8.75 -6.48
N CYS A 10 11.86 9.96 -6.20
CA CYS A 10 12.51 10.85 -5.24
C CYS A 10 12.55 10.24 -3.84
N ARG A 11 11.41 9.73 -3.33
CA ARG A 11 11.32 9.09 -2.01
C ARG A 11 12.13 7.80 -1.93
N LEU A 12 12.16 6.99 -2.99
CA LEU A 12 13.01 5.80 -3.07
C LEU A 12 14.49 6.17 -2.91
N LYS A 13 14.96 7.18 -3.64
CA LYS A 13 16.33 7.68 -3.56
C LYS A 13 16.63 8.32 -2.20
N GLU A 14 15.68 9.04 -1.63
CA GLU A 14 15.79 9.63 -0.30
C GLU A 14 15.97 8.55 0.77
N GLN A 15 15.11 7.54 0.81
CA GLN A 15 15.23 6.43 1.75
C GLN A 15 16.56 5.70 1.64
N ARG A 16 17.00 5.41 0.42
CA ARG A 16 18.33 4.81 0.22
C ARG A 16 19.43 5.65 0.87
N LYS A 17 19.40 6.97 0.67
CA LYS A 17 20.38 7.89 1.24
C LYS A 17 20.30 7.98 2.76
N GLN A 18 19.08 8.03 3.32
CA GLN A 18 18.85 8.07 4.78
C GLN A 18 19.42 6.81 5.46
N LEU A 19 19.35 5.67 4.79
CA LEU A 19 19.96 4.40 5.26
C LEU A 19 21.47 4.29 4.98
N GLY A 20 22.08 5.34 4.42
CA GLY A 20 23.51 5.34 4.08
C GLY A 20 23.90 4.37 2.98
N LEU A 21 22.94 3.90 2.16
CA LEU A 21 23.19 2.88 1.13
C LEU A 21 23.68 3.52 -0.17
N SER A 22 24.69 2.90 -0.79
CA SER A 22 25.08 3.19 -2.16
C SER A 22 24.04 2.61 -3.15
N GLN A 23 24.05 3.07 -4.41
CA GLN A 23 23.23 2.46 -5.47
C GLN A 23 23.57 0.98 -5.68
N GLU A 24 24.83 0.59 -5.52
CA GLU A 24 25.26 -0.80 -5.62
C GLU A 24 24.67 -1.67 -4.50
N GLN A 25 24.74 -1.20 -3.24
CA GLN A 25 24.14 -1.90 -2.10
C GLN A 25 22.62 -2.03 -2.23
N MET A 26 21.95 -1.00 -2.77
CA MET A 26 20.52 -1.06 -3.02
C MET A 26 20.18 -2.00 -4.18
N ALA A 27 21.01 -2.01 -5.23
CA ALA A 27 20.87 -2.93 -6.35
C ALA A 27 20.98 -4.40 -5.90
N GLN A 28 21.92 -4.72 -5.02
CA GLN A 28 22.08 -6.05 -4.45
C GLN A 28 20.81 -6.53 -3.74
N ARG A 29 20.11 -5.64 -3.00
CA ARG A 29 18.85 -5.97 -2.29
C ARG A 29 17.72 -6.37 -3.24
N VAL A 30 17.70 -5.84 -4.45
CA VAL A 30 16.69 -6.13 -5.48
C VAL A 30 17.24 -7.04 -6.59
N HIS A 31 18.35 -7.72 -6.35
CA HIS A 31 18.98 -8.64 -7.29
C HIS A 31 19.24 -8.03 -8.68
N LYS A 32 19.58 -6.72 -8.72
CA LYS A 32 19.97 -5.99 -9.93
C LYS A 32 21.47 -5.68 -9.95
N THR A 33 21.98 -5.35 -11.12
CA THR A 33 23.27 -4.66 -11.24
C THR A 33 23.10 -3.19 -10.85
N GLN A 34 24.17 -2.55 -10.39
CA GLN A 34 24.18 -1.12 -10.08
C GLN A 34 23.68 -0.27 -11.26
N SER A 35 24.11 -0.60 -12.50
CA SER A 35 23.67 0.11 -13.69
C SER A 35 22.14 0.01 -13.91
N ASN A 36 21.54 -1.17 -13.70
CA ASN A 36 20.09 -1.34 -13.84
C ASN A 36 19.32 -0.64 -12.71
N TYR A 37 19.85 -0.67 -11.49
CA TYR A 37 19.22 0.06 -10.38
C TYR A 37 19.31 1.58 -10.59
N SER A 38 20.43 2.08 -11.13
CA SER A 38 20.56 3.50 -11.51
C SER A 38 19.47 3.93 -12.50
N LYS A 39 19.10 3.07 -13.46
CA LYS A 39 18.00 3.33 -14.39
C LYS A 39 16.63 3.38 -13.68
N VAL A 40 16.45 2.63 -12.59
CA VAL A 40 15.24 2.74 -11.75
C VAL A 40 15.16 4.11 -11.12
N GLU A 41 16.22 4.59 -10.46
CA GLU A 41 16.22 5.93 -9.83
C GLU A 41 16.10 7.08 -10.85
N LEU A 42 16.43 6.84 -12.12
CA LEU A 42 16.23 7.78 -13.22
C LEU A 42 14.85 7.67 -13.89
N GLY A 43 13.98 6.74 -13.44
CA GLY A 43 12.67 6.53 -14.03
C GLY A 43 12.67 5.82 -15.38
N LEU A 44 13.83 5.31 -15.82
CA LEU A 44 13.98 4.60 -17.09
C LEU A 44 13.60 3.12 -17.02
N GLN A 45 13.54 2.57 -15.81
CA GLN A 45 13.05 1.22 -15.51
C GLN A 45 12.08 1.27 -14.33
N ARG A 46 11.18 0.28 -14.26
CA ARG A 46 10.26 0.10 -13.14
C ARG A 46 10.78 -1.01 -12.24
N LEU A 47 10.46 -0.92 -10.95
CA LEU A 47 10.65 -2.04 -10.04
C LEU A 47 9.52 -3.05 -10.28
N SER A 48 9.89 -4.33 -10.37
CA SER A 48 8.91 -5.41 -10.42
C SER A 48 8.23 -5.61 -9.06
N TYR A 49 7.18 -6.41 -9.04
CA TYR A 49 6.49 -6.80 -7.82
C TYR A 49 7.45 -7.47 -6.81
N GLU A 50 8.27 -8.40 -7.28
CA GLU A 50 9.23 -9.13 -6.46
C GLU A 50 10.32 -8.20 -5.90
N GLU A 51 10.80 -7.26 -6.71
CA GLU A 51 11.80 -6.29 -6.28
C GLU A 51 11.26 -5.35 -5.20
N LEU A 52 9.99 -4.96 -5.27
CA LEU A 52 9.33 -4.20 -4.21
C LEU A 52 9.24 -5.00 -2.91
N LYS A 53 8.95 -6.31 -3.00
CA LYS A 53 8.96 -7.18 -1.81
C LYS A 53 10.35 -7.33 -1.21
N TYR A 54 11.38 -7.51 -2.02
CA TYR A 54 12.77 -7.55 -1.51
C TYR A 54 13.17 -6.25 -0.82
N LEU A 55 12.71 -5.09 -1.31
CA LEU A 55 12.93 -3.82 -0.63
C LEU A 55 12.27 -3.80 0.74
N SER A 56 10.99 -4.20 0.83
CA SER A 56 10.26 -4.27 2.10
C SER A 56 10.96 -5.20 3.09
N GLU A 57 11.29 -6.43 2.69
CA GLU A 57 12.00 -7.41 3.49
C GLU A 57 13.40 -6.93 3.94
N SER A 58 13.94 -5.96 3.23
CA SER A 58 15.23 -5.30 3.55
C SER A 58 15.10 -4.10 4.47
N GLY A 59 13.90 -3.85 5.03
CA GLY A 59 13.63 -2.73 5.95
C GLY A 59 13.42 -1.39 5.25
N ILE A 60 13.11 -1.40 3.95
CA ILE A 60 12.72 -0.19 3.21
C ILE A 60 11.22 0.04 3.43
N ASP A 61 10.86 1.22 3.90
CA ASP A 61 9.47 1.62 4.11
C ASP A 61 8.78 1.86 2.76
N ILE A 62 8.22 0.79 2.19
CA ILE A 62 7.53 0.83 0.89
C ILE A 62 6.26 1.67 0.97
N TYR A 63 5.56 1.67 2.11
CA TYR A 63 4.38 2.51 2.30
C TYR A 63 4.73 4.00 2.13
N TYR A 64 5.79 4.47 2.79
CA TYR A 64 6.27 5.84 2.63
C TYR A 64 6.65 6.17 1.17
N ILE A 65 7.34 5.25 0.49
CA ILE A 65 7.76 5.49 -0.90
C ILE A 65 6.56 5.74 -1.79
N PHE A 66 5.47 4.97 -1.64
CA PHE A 66 4.27 5.14 -2.43
C PHE A 66 3.45 6.37 -2.02
N THR A 67 3.28 6.60 -0.73
CA THR A 67 2.29 7.55 -0.22
C THR A 67 2.88 8.89 0.20
N GLY A 68 4.15 8.91 0.63
CA GLY A 68 4.81 10.05 1.27
C GLY A 68 4.43 10.21 2.75
N TYR A 69 3.66 9.29 3.32
CA TYR A 69 3.31 9.30 4.74
C TYR A 69 4.16 8.30 5.50
N ARG A 70 4.58 8.71 6.69
CA ARG A 70 5.35 7.90 7.62
C ARG A 70 4.77 8.07 9.02
N GLY A 71 4.52 6.96 9.71
CA GLY A 71 4.24 6.96 11.13
C GLY A 71 5.51 7.11 11.97
N SER A 72 5.36 7.32 13.27
CA SER A 72 6.48 7.42 14.22
C SER A 72 7.00 6.06 14.68
N GLY A 73 6.31 4.99 14.33
CA GLY A 73 6.58 3.64 14.84
C GLY A 73 5.89 3.34 16.18
N LYS A 74 5.09 4.27 16.69
CA LYS A 74 4.47 4.15 18.02
C LYS A 74 3.56 2.95 18.17
N TYR A 75 2.88 2.53 17.11
CA TYR A 75 1.90 1.45 17.15
C TYR A 75 2.41 0.16 16.50
N VAL A 76 3.63 0.14 16.00
CA VAL A 76 4.24 -0.99 15.28
C VAL A 76 4.23 -2.25 16.15
N ASP A 77 4.77 -2.18 17.37
CA ASP A 77 4.89 -3.32 18.28
C ASP A 77 3.53 -3.98 18.61
N PHE A 78 2.45 -3.19 18.63
CA PHE A 78 1.10 -3.68 18.88
C PHE A 78 0.61 -4.59 17.75
N PHE A 79 0.94 -4.25 16.50
CA PHE A 79 0.49 -4.98 15.31
C PHE A 79 1.47 -6.06 14.85
N GLU A 80 2.72 -6.00 15.24
CA GLU A 80 3.79 -6.89 14.77
C GLU A 80 3.48 -8.37 15.05
N ARG A 81 2.82 -8.68 16.19
CA ARG A 81 2.43 -10.05 16.59
C ARG A 81 1.17 -10.56 15.88
N LYS A 82 0.48 -9.71 15.12
CA LYS A 82 -0.74 -10.07 14.42
C LYS A 82 -0.45 -10.70 13.06
N THR A 83 -1.35 -11.54 12.61
CA THR A 83 -1.30 -12.07 11.24
C THR A 83 -1.65 -10.98 10.22
N TYR A 84 -1.24 -11.16 8.97
CA TYR A 84 -1.61 -10.27 7.87
C TYR A 84 -3.14 -10.07 7.77
N ALA A 85 -3.92 -11.15 7.89
CA ALA A 85 -5.38 -11.09 7.80
C ALA A 85 -6.01 -10.28 8.96
N GLU A 86 -5.48 -10.44 10.19
CA GLU A 86 -5.93 -9.65 11.34
C GLU A 86 -5.63 -8.17 11.13
N ILE A 87 -4.41 -7.81 10.68
CA ILE A 87 -4.02 -6.42 10.46
C ILE A 87 -4.90 -5.78 9.37
N CYS A 88 -5.16 -6.49 8.27
CA CYS A 88 -6.08 -6.02 7.23
C CYS A 88 -7.50 -5.80 7.76
N SER A 89 -7.98 -6.67 8.66
CA SER A 89 -9.29 -6.51 9.29
C SER A 89 -9.34 -5.28 10.19
N TYR A 90 -8.30 -5.06 10.99
CA TYR A 90 -8.17 -3.88 11.85
C TYR A 90 -8.08 -2.59 11.03
N LEU A 91 -7.32 -2.62 9.95
CA LEU A 91 -7.20 -1.47 9.06
C LEU A 91 -8.54 -1.10 8.43
N GLY A 92 -9.37 -2.08 8.05
CA GLY A 92 -10.72 -1.84 7.57
C GLY A 92 -11.61 -1.16 8.64
N ILE A 93 -11.49 -1.56 9.91
CA ILE A 93 -12.19 -0.90 11.03
C ILE A 93 -11.68 0.53 11.23
N ILE A 94 -10.36 0.72 11.20
CA ILE A 94 -9.74 2.04 11.34
C ILE A 94 -10.27 2.99 10.26
N TYR A 95 -10.26 2.57 9.00
CA TYR A 95 -10.81 3.35 7.91
C TYR A 95 -12.29 3.68 8.10
N ALA A 96 -13.11 2.70 8.50
CA ALA A 96 -14.53 2.90 8.75
C ALA A 96 -14.77 3.94 9.87
N VAL A 97 -14.05 3.84 10.99
CA VAL A 97 -14.18 4.79 12.10
C VAL A 97 -13.71 6.19 11.70
N LEU A 98 -12.59 6.28 10.99
CA LEU A 98 -12.06 7.57 10.54
C LEU A 98 -13.01 8.26 9.53
N SER A 99 -13.64 7.49 8.63
CA SER A 99 -14.60 8.02 7.65
C SER A 99 -15.87 8.56 8.31
N LEU A 100 -16.41 7.86 9.33
CA LEU A 100 -17.60 8.29 10.07
C LEU A 100 -17.36 9.57 10.89
N GLY A 101 -16.13 9.78 11.35
CA GLY A 101 -15.80 10.92 12.21
C GLY A 101 -15.49 12.23 11.46
N ASN A 102 -15.52 12.28 10.14
CA ASN A 102 -14.93 13.35 9.32
C ASN A 102 -13.46 13.68 9.70
N ASN A 103 -12.81 12.77 10.39
CA ASN A 103 -11.47 12.90 10.98
C ASN A 103 -10.36 12.49 9.99
N ILE A 104 -10.73 12.02 8.81
CA ILE A 104 -9.77 11.82 7.73
C ILE A 104 -9.51 13.19 7.13
N GLU A 105 -8.31 13.75 7.38
CA GLU A 105 -7.89 14.91 6.61
C GLU A 105 -8.18 14.69 5.12
N LYS A 106 -8.59 15.75 4.41
CA LYS A 106 -8.88 15.72 2.96
C LYS A 106 -7.82 15.00 2.11
N LYS A 107 -6.64 14.76 2.66
CA LYS A 107 -5.54 13.99 2.08
C LYS A 107 -5.88 12.51 1.81
N PHE A 108 -6.74 11.90 2.64
CA PHE A 108 -7.23 10.52 2.46
C PHE A 108 -8.62 10.45 1.82
N SER A 109 -9.24 11.59 1.53
CA SER A 109 -10.62 11.70 1.02
C SER A 109 -10.83 11.16 -0.41
N LYS A 110 -9.78 10.63 -1.05
CA LYS A 110 -9.92 9.96 -2.37
C LYS A 110 -10.45 8.54 -2.26
N VAL A 111 -10.49 7.98 -1.07
CA VAL A 111 -11.06 6.65 -0.87
C VAL A 111 -12.58 6.80 -0.89
N SER A 112 -13.26 6.33 -1.94
CA SER A 112 -14.71 6.23 -1.92
C SER A 112 -15.12 5.28 -0.79
N GLU A 113 -16.29 5.47 -0.19
CA GLU A 113 -16.79 4.59 0.89
C GLU A 113 -16.76 3.12 0.47
N GLU A 114 -17.03 2.82 -0.79
CA GLU A 114 -16.98 1.46 -1.36
C GLU A 114 -15.57 0.86 -1.32
N MET A 115 -14.53 1.67 -1.42
CA MET A 115 -13.13 1.21 -1.39
C MET A 115 -12.63 0.89 0.01
N LEU A 116 -13.30 1.40 1.07
CA LEU A 116 -12.98 1.05 2.46
C LEU A 116 -13.18 -0.45 2.74
N TYR A 117 -14.06 -1.10 1.99
CA TYR A 117 -14.34 -2.53 2.15
C TYR A 117 -13.37 -3.44 1.38
N ILE A 118 -12.62 -2.92 0.41
CA ILE A 118 -11.69 -3.72 -0.40
C ILE A 118 -10.66 -4.46 0.46
N PRO A 119 -10.01 -3.83 1.47
CA PRO A 119 -9.11 -4.52 2.37
C PRO A 119 -9.76 -5.70 3.08
N LEU A 120 -11.00 -5.52 3.58
CA LEU A 120 -11.76 -6.58 4.26
C LEU A 120 -12.12 -7.72 3.31
N ILE A 121 -12.47 -7.41 2.07
CA ILE A 121 -12.82 -8.40 1.06
C ILE A 121 -11.58 -9.19 0.65
N ILE A 122 -10.47 -8.51 0.36
CA ILE A 122 -9.20 -9.14 -0.03
C ILE A 122 -8.62 -9.99 1.10
N SER A 123 -8.78 -9.58 2.36
CA SER A 123 -8.27 -10.33 3.51
C SER A 123 -9.02 -11.63 3.76
N LYS A 124 -10.33 -11.67 3.47
CA LYS A 124 -11.20 -12.84 3.74
C LYS A 124 -11.17 -13.89 2.65
N GLU A 125 -11.01 -13.49 1.40
CA GLU A 125 -11.06 -14.39 0.26
C GLU A 125 -9.72 -14.47 -0.47
N LYS A 126 -8.99 -15.55 -0.26
CA LYS A 126 -7.70 -15.81 -0.93
C LYS A 126 -7.74 -15.77 -2.46
N SER A 127 -8.93 -15.85 -3.05
CA SER A 127 -9.16 -15.95 -4.49
C SER A 127 -9.55 -14.63 -5.17
N ILE A 128 -9.65 -13.52 -4.43
CA ILE A 128 -10.07 -12.25 -5.03
C ILE A 128 -8.90 -11.53 -5.68
N ASN A 129 -9.04 -11.27 -6.97
CA ASN A 129 -8.13 -10.44 -7.73
C ASN A 129 -8.43 -8.94 -7.48
N ALA A 130 -7.44 -8.20 -6.99
CA ALA A 130 -7.58 -6.79 -6.62
C ALA A 130 -8.00 -5.92 -7.82
N PHE A 131 -7.39 -6.11 -9.00
CA PHE A 131 -7.69 -5.29 -10.18
C PHE A 131 -9.09 -5.56 -10.75
N LEU A 132 -9.52 -6.84 -10.77
CA LEU A 132 -10.86 -7.20 -11.21
C LEU A 132 -11.92 -6.63 -10.26
N THR A 133 -11.69 -6.75 -8.95
CA THR A 133 -12.59 -6.23 -7.91
C THR A 133 -12.70 -4.72 -8.02
N LEU A 134 -11.55 -4.03 -8.10
CA LEU A 134 -11.49 -2.58 -8.24
C LEU A 134 -12.26 -2.09 -9.47
N ARG A 135 -12.06 -2.71 -10.62
CA ARG A 135 -12.77 -2.33 -11.84
C ARG A 135 -14.28 -2.55 -11.73
N ARG A 136 -14.71 -3.65 -11.10
CA ARG A 136 -16.15 -3.96 -10.92
C ARG A 136 -16.82 -2.94 -9.99
N ILE A 137 -16.20 -2.62 -8.86
CA ILE A 137 -16.71 -1.63 -7.92
C ILE A 137 -16.78 -0.24 -8.56
N SER A 138 -15.73 0.13 -9.32
CA SER A 138 -15.69 1.43 -10.01
C SER A 138 -16.60 1.51 -11.24
N GLY A 139 -17.21 0.42 -11.68
CA GLY A 139 -18.06 0.39 -12.87
C GLY A 139 -17.33 0.65 -14.20
N TYR A 140 -15.99 0.61 -14.23
CA TYR A 140 -15.23 0.95 -15.42
C TYR A 140 -15.17 -0.18 -16.44
N GLN A 141 -15.24 0.21 -17.73
CA GLN A 141 -14.84 -0.65 -18.82
C GLN A 141 -13.33 -0.92 -18.77
N GLN A 142 -12.89 -2.07 -19.32
CA GLN A 142 -11.46 -2.44 -19.32
C GLN A 142 -10.55 -1.38 -19.94
N LYS A 143 -10.98 -0.72 -21.01
CA LYS A 143 -10.20 0.32 -21.66
C LYS A 143 -9.95 1.50 -20.72
N VAL A 144 -11.01 2.00 -20.09
CA VAL A 144 -10.92 3.13 -19.14
C VAL A 144 -10.04 2.78 -17.95
N MET A 145 -10.21 1.59 -17.38
CA MET A 145 -9.40 1.13 -16.27
C MET A 145 -7.92 0.99 -16.65
N ALA A 146 -7.64 0.42 -17.84
CA ALA A 146 -6.27 0.27 -18.33
C ALA A 146 -5.58 1.63 -18.49
N ASP A 147 -6.24 2.62 -19.08
CA ASP A 147 -5.71 3.98 -19.23
C ASP A 147 -5.40 4.62 -17.84
N LYS A 148 -6.30 4.43 -16.86
CA LYS A 148 -6.13 4.97 -15.50
C LYS A 148 -4.94 4.39 -14.75
N ILE A 149 -4.69 3.09 -14.88
CA ILE A 149 -3.54 2.44 -14.22
C ILE A 149 -2.24 2.53 -15.06
N GLY A 150 -2.30 3.20 -16.23
CA GLY A 150 -1.13 3.39 -17.09
C GLY A 150 -0.67 2.15 -17.83
N GLY A 151 -1.57 1.19 -18.05
CA GLY A 151 -1.35 -0.01 -18.84
C GLY A 151 -2.21 -0.01 -20.11
N ASP A 152 -2.05 -1.06 -20.91
CA ASP A 152 -2.98 -1.38 -22.00
C ASP A 152 -4.02 -2.43 -21.56
N VAL A 153 -5.06 -2.63 -22.39
CA VAL A 153 -6.15 -3.58 -22.10
C VAL A 153 -5.63 -5.02 -21.97
N LYS A 154 -4.57 -5.38 -22.69
CA LYS A 154 -3.97 -6.73 -22.62
C LYS A 154 -3.31 -6.92 -21.25
N LYS A 155 -2.51 -5.95 -20.82
CA LYS A 155 -1.86 -5.96 -19.48
C LYS A 155 -2.90 -6.03 -18.35
N LEU A 156 -3.98 -5.23 -18.45
CA LEU A 156 -5.07 -5.27 -17.46
C LEU A 156 -5.74 -6.66 -17.42
N ARG A 157 -6.03 -7.28 -18.56
CA ARG A 157 -6.62 -8.63 -18.61
C ARG A 157 -5.74 -9.69 -17.95
N GLU A 158 -4.42 -9.58 -18.12
CA GLU A 158 -3.47 -10.50 -17.48
C GLU A 158 -3.40 -10.25 -15.97
N LEU A 159 -3.44 -8.98 -15.53
CA LEU A 159 -3.55 -8.62 -14.11
C LEU A 159 -4.85 -9.15 -13.48
N GLU A 160 -6.00 -8.97 -14.15
CA GLU A 160 -7.31 -9.45 -13.67
C GLU A 160 -7.42 -10.98 -13.58
N LYS A 161 -6.54 -11.72 -14.27
CA LYS A 161 -6.48 -13.18 -14.24
C LYS A 161 -5.33 -13.75 -13.41
N ASP A 162 -4.62 -12.90 -12.68
CA ASP A 162 -3.41 -13.26 -11.92
C ASP A 162 -2.32 -13.94 -12.78
N ARG A 163 -2.28 -13.64 -14.09
CA ARG A 163 -1.26 -14.16 -15.01
C ARG A 163 0.00 -13.30 -15.09
N CYS A 164 -0.07 -12.10 -14.59
CA CYS A 164 1.09 -11.24 -14.40
C CYS A 164 0.92 -10.39 -13.13
N LEU A 165 2.03 -9.89 -12.64
CA LEU A 165 2.09 -9.02 -11.47
C LEU A 165 2.25 -7.56 -11.90
N PRO A 166 1.75 -6.59 -11.11
CA PRO A 166 1.93 -5.17 -11.37
C PRO A 166 3.37 -4.73 -11.05
N ASP A 167 3.88 -3.79 -11.81
CA ASP A 167 5.09 -3.07 -11.46
C ASP A 167 4.81 -1.83 -10.59
N SER A 168 5.87 -1.16 -10.16
CA SER A 168 5.79 0.00 -9.27
C SER A 168 5.00 1.17 -9.86
N GLU A 169 4.99 1.37 -11.18
CA GLU A 169 4.21 2.45 -11.80
C GLU A 169 2.72 2.13 -11.81
N ILE A 170 2.34 0.89 -12.15
CA ILE A 170 0.95 0.43 -12.10
C ILE A 170 0.40 0.54 -10.67
N LEU A 171 1.17 0.09 -9.67
CA LEU A 171 0.77 0.20 -8.26
C LEU A 171 0.63 1.66 -7.83
N TRP A 172 1.58 2.51 -8.21
CA TRP A 172 1.55 3.93 -7.90
C TRP A 172 0.32 4.62 -8.50
N LYS A 173 0.04 4.38 -9.80
CA LYS A 173 -1.14 4.93 -10.47
C LYS A 173 -2.44 4.40 -9.87
N THR A 174 -2.49 3.12 -9.52
CA THR A 174 -3.64 2.51 -8.85
C THR A 174 -3.92 3.19 -7.51
N TYR A 175 -2.89 3.44 -6.70
CA TYR A 175 -3.02 4.17 -5.45
C TYR A 175 -3.52 5.61 -5.68
N HIS A 176 -2.91 6.35 -6.59
CA HIS A 176 -3.26 7.76 -6.82
C HIS A 176 -4.63 7.96 -7.47
N GLU A 177 -5.06 7.02 -8.30
CA GLU A 177 -6.36 7.11 -8.96
C GLU A 177 -7.52 6.63 -8.08
N PHE A 178 -7.30 5.55 -7.32
CA PHE A 178 -8.35 4.87 -6.60
C PHE A 178 -8.20 4.92 -5.07
N GLY A 179 -7.10 5.37 -4.55
CA GLY A 179 -6.85 5.43 -3.10
C GLY A 179 -6.55 4.08 -2.45
N ILE A 180 -6.37 3.00 -3.23
CA ILE A 180 -6.06 1.68 -2.68
C ILE A 180 -4.59 1.60 -2.35
N SER A 181 -4.29 1.26 -1.09
CA SER A 181 -2.92 1.06 -0.67
C SER A 181 -2.26 -0.06 -1.47
N PRO A 182 -1.07 0.18 -2.05
CA PRO A 182 -0.30 -0.84 -2.74
C PRO A 182 0.05 -2.03 -1.86
N MET A 183 0.08 -1.85 -0.55
CA MET A 183 0.43 -2.88 0.42
C MET A 183 -0.52 -4.08 0.40
N TYR A 184 -1.81 -3.86 0.07
CA TYR A 184 -2.77 -4.95 -0.14
C TYR A 184 -2.45 -5.79 -1.35
N ILE A 185 -2.07 -5.13 -2.45
CA ILE A 185 -1.74 -5.81 -3.71
C ILE A 185 -0.42 -6.56 -3.55
N LEU A 186 0.56 -5.95 -2.87
CA LEU A 186 1.84 -6.56 -2.55
C LEU A 186 1.75 -7.66 -1.49
N LYS A 187 0.64 -7.71 -0.72
CA LYS A 187 0.49 -8.56 0.47
C LYS A 187 1.65 -8.36 1.44
N ASP A 188 2.01 -7.10 1.64
CA ASP A 188 3.13 -6.68 2.46
C ASP A 188 2.67 -6.35 3.88
N LYS A 189 2.96 -7.25 4.82
CA LYS A 189 2.58 -7.11 6.23
C LYS A 189 3.21 -5.88 6.87
N GLU A 190 4.51 -5.68 6.68
CA GLU A 190 5.25 -4.57 7.26
C GLU A 190 4.71 -3.23 6.74
N GLY A 191 4.47 -3.15 5.43
CA GLY A 191 3.90 -1.96 4.82
C GLY A 191 2.49 -1.64 5.33
N ILE A 192 1.65 -2.65 5.62
CA ILE A 192 0.33 -2.43 6.24
C ILE A 192 0.47 -1.96 7.69
N ILE A 193 1.44 -2.47 8.46
CA ILE A 193 1.71 -1.98 9.81
C ILE A 193 2.11 -0.49 9.77
N HIS A 194 2.98 -0.10 8.85
CA HIS A 194 3.35 1.30 8.65
C HIS A 194 2.15 2.17 8.23
N GLU A 195 1.24 1.65 7.42
CA GLU A 195 0.01 2.34 7.06
C GLU A 195 -0.89 2.56 8.28
N VAL A 196 -1.10 1.54 9.10
CA VAL A 196 -1.87 1.65 10.34
C VAL A 196 -1.25 2.67 11.29
N ASP A 197 0.06 2.61 11.50
CA ASP A 197 0.79 3.55 12.36
C ASP A 197 0.60 4.99 11.89
N ALA A 198 0.77 5.23 10.58
CA ALA A 198 0.58 6.55 9.98
C ALA A 198 -0.88 7.06 10.11
N LEU A 199 -1.87 6.20 9.92
CA LEU A 199 -3.29 6.55 10.05
C LEU A 199 -3.67 6.90 11.50
N LEU A 200 -3.17 6.14 12.46
CA LEU A 200 -3.44 6.39 13.88
C LEU A 200 -2.78 7.67 14.38
N GLU A 201 -1.64 8.06 13.82
CA GLU A 201 -0.97 9.31 14.17
C GLU A 201 -1.68 10.56 13.68
N ILE A 202 -2.25 10.52 12.48
CA ILE A 202 -2.98 11.67 11.91
C ILE A 202 -4.39 11.81 12.48
N SER A 203 -4.89 10.80 13.19
CA SER A 203 -6.22 10.84 13.81
C SER A 203 -6.17 11.63 15.12
N GLU A 204 -7.32 12.23 15.49
CA GLU A 204 -7.44 12.86 16.81
C GLU A 204 -7.16 11.85 17.92
N LYS A 205 -6.39 12.24 18.94
CA LYS A 205 -5.98 11.38 20.07
C LYS A 205 -7.15 10.57 20.67
N LYS A 206 -8.29 11.22 20.86
CA LYS A 206 -9.49 10.56 21.40
C LYS A 206 -10.06 9.49 20.46
N CYS A 207 -9.96 9.71 19.16
CA CYS A 207 -10.37 8.74 18.14
C CYS A 207 -9.42 7.55 18.14
N THR A 208 -8.11 7.80 18.17
CA THR A 208 -7.07 6.78 18.25
C THR A 208 -7.23 5.88 19.46
N GLU A 209 -7.47 6.45 20.65
CA GLU A 209 -7.69 5.69 21.89
C GLU A 209 -8.89 4.75 21.76
N LYS A 210 -10.02 5.23 21.21
CA LYS A 210 -11.20 4.39 20.96
C LYS A 210 -10.99 3.30 19.93
N ILE A 211 -10.27 3.59 18.86
CA ILE A 211 -9.92 2.59 17.84
C ILE A 211 -9.11 1.47 18.47
N LEU A 212 -8.08 1.80 19.25
CA LEU A 212 -7.21 0.82 19.91
C LEU A 212 -7.98 -0.01 20.93
N GLU A 213 -8.93 0.59 21.67
CA GLU A 213 -9.82 -0.12 22.59
C GLU A 213 -10.68 -1.14 21.85
N ILE A 214 -11.33 -0.77 20.74
CA ILE A 214 -12.14 -1.67 19.91
C ILE A 214 -11.26 -2.82 19.36
N VAL A 215 -10.10 -2.50 18.80
CA VAL A 215 -9.18 -3.48 18.22
C VAL A 215 -8.67 -4.46 19.29
N SER A 216 -8.36 -3.98 20.49
CA SER A 216 -7.94 -4.82 21.61
C SER A 216 -9.04 -5.77 22.05
N SER A 217 -10.25 -5.26 22.24
CA SER A 217 -11.42 -6.08 22.64
C SER A 217 -11.73 -7.19 21.63
N LEU A 218 -11.63 -6.90 20.34
CA LEU A 218 -11.81 -7.91 19.28
C LEU A 218 -10.70 -8.97 19.27
N ALA A 219 -9.48 -8.58 19.64
CA ALA A 219 -8.34 -9.50 19.71
C ALA A 219 -8.44 -10.48 20.91
N GLU A 220 -9.08 -10.06 22.00
CA GLU A 220 -9.29 -10.88 23.19
C GLU A 220 -10.44 -11.88 23.01
N GLY A 221 -11.52 -11.47 22.30
CA GLY A 221 -12.68 -12.32 22.03
C GLY A 221 -12.43 -13.49 21.08
N ASN A 222 -11.31 -13.53 20.39
CA ASN A 222 -10.93 -14.65 19.51
C ASN A 222 -10.07 -15.73 20.20
N LYS A 223 -9.94 -15.70 21.52
CA LYS A 223 -9.18 -16.68 22.31
C LYS A 223 -10.02 -17.75 22.99
N GLU A 224 -11.34 -17.73 22.79
CA GLU A 224 -12.26 -18.80 23.17
C GLU A 224 -12.56 -19.70 21.94
#